data_1680a15f8b291e12dd3b07f53f2990b3
#
_entry.id   1680a15f8b291e12dd3b07f53f2990b3
#
_cell.length_a   1.000
_cell.length_b   1.000
_cell.length_c   1.000
_cell.angle_alpha   90.00
_cell.angle_beta   90.00
_cell.angle_gamma   90.00
#
_symmetry.space_group_name_H-M   'P 1'
#
loop_
_entity.id
_entity.type
_entity.pdbx_description
1 polymer ?
#
loop_
_entity_poly.entity_id
_entity_poly.type
_entity_poly.pdbx_seq_one_letter_code
_entity_poly.pdbx_strand_id
1 'polypeptide(L)'
;MTEKEKQQAGELYNGNDKELVAERVKAKKLCVEYNAIEYNDYQKKTRLLDRLLALRGENTWIEANFFCDYGYNIIMGDNFYSNHNLVILDCAEVIFGDNVFIGPNCGFYTAGHPLDYKTRNQGLEYAKPIKVGSNVWIGGNVCVMPGVTIGDNVVIGGGSVVTEDIPSGVVAVGNPCKPVKELPKEDVPEAGEKSEDTPEIAPSQQPLKAQQAGAEKPAAAPPKPKKTRRVIGIEEISKK
;
A
#
# COMPACT_ATOMS: atom_id res chain seq x y z
N MET A 1 24.94 14.92 11.29
CA MET A 1 23.89 14.16 10.56
C MET A 1 22.60 14.96 10.58
N THR A 2 21.97 15.12 9.43
CA THR A 2 20.60 15.66 9.33
C THR A 2 19.61 14.63 9.88
N GLU A 3 18.36 15.04 10.15
CA GLU A 3 17.33 14.10 10.61
C GLU A 3 17.02 13.04 9.55
N LYS A 4 17.14 13.39 8.28
CA LYS A 4 17.02 12.44 7.15
C LYS A 4 18.15 11.41 7.13
N GLU A 5 19.38 11.83 7.35
CA GLU A 5 20.52 10.90 7.46
C GLU A 5 20.36 9.94 8.63
N LYS A 6 19.87 10.42 9.79
CA LYS A 6 19.54 9.56 10.94
C LYS A 6 18.43 8.55 10.60
N GLN A 7 17.36 9.00 9.95
CA GLN A 7 16.27 8.14 9.49
C GLN A 7 16.81 7.00 8.58
N GLN A 8 17.65 7.35 7.61
CA GLN A 8 18.26 6.39 6.68
C GLN A 8 19.25 5.43 7.38
N ALA A 9 19.91 5.88 8.43
CA ALA A 9 20.82 5.07 9.26
C ALA A 9 20.08 4.17 10.27
N GLY A 10 18.75 4.29 10.40
CA GLY A 10 17.95 3.56 11.39
C GLY A 10 18.12 4.08 12.82
N GLU A 11 18.67 5.28 12.98
CA GLU A 11 18.81 5.98 14.26
C GLU A 11 17.50 6.67 14.66
N LEU A 12 17.41 7.13 15.91
CA LEU A 12 16.32 7.99 16.35
C LEU A 12 16.40 9.34 15.65
N TYR A 13 15.30 9.77 15.04
CA TYR A 13 15.19 11.01 14.29
C TYR A 13 13.91 11.78 14.67
N ASN A 14 13.90 13.07 14.41
CA ASN A 14 12.72 13.91 14.59
C ASN A 14 11.88 13.90 13.31
N GLY A 15 10.77 13.17 13.30
CA GLY A 15 9.85 13.10 12.16
C GLY A 15 9.21 14.44 11.78
N ASN A 16 9.27 15.46 12.65
CA ASN A 16 8.76 16.81 12.38
C ASN A 16 9.83 17.75 11.79
N ASP A 17 11.00 17.24 11.39
CA ASP A 17 11.99 18.03 10.68
C ASP A 17 11.40 18.63 9.39
N LYS A 18 11.83 19.84 9.06
CA LYS A 18 11.25 20.62 7.95
C LYS A 18 11.44 19.94 6.59
N GLU A 19 12.60 19.31 6.36
CA GLU A 19 12.89 18.59 5.11
C GLU A 19 11.96 17.38 4.99
N LEU A 20 11.90 16.54 6.04
CA LEU A 20 11.06 15.34 6.07
C LEU A 20 9.57 15.68 5.93
N VAL A 21 9.09 16.73 6.59
CA VAL A 21 7.70 17.19 6.45
C VAL A 21 7.42 17.66 5.02
N ALA A 22 8.32 18.41 4.39
CA ALA A 22 8.14 18.90 3.03
C ALA A 22 8.06 17.73 2.02
N GLU A 23 8.88 16.70 2.19
CA GLU A 23 8.87 15.49 1.36
C GLU A 23 7.57 14.70 1.53
N ARG A 24 7.11 14.46 2.77
CA ARG A 24 5.82 13.82 3.03
C ARG A 24 4.64 14.59 2.43
N VAL A 25 4.63 15.91 2.52
CA VAL A 25 3.58 16.73 1.90
C VAL A 25 3.57 16.55 0.39
N LYS A 26 4.75 16.45 -0.24
CA LYS A 26 4.89 16.22 -1.68
C LYS A 26 4.34 14.85 -2.09
N ALA A 27 4.70 13.79 -1.37
CA ALA A 27 4.19 12.44 -1.61
C ALA A 27 2.67 12.36 -1.41
N LYS A 28 2.15 12.93 -0.32
CA LYS A 28 0.70 12.94 -0.03
C LYS A 28 -0.12 13.67 -1.11
N LYS A 29 0.41 14.73 -1.71
CA LYS A 29 -0.22 15.37 -2.87
C LYS A 29 -0.31 14.43 -4.07
N LEU A 30 0.75 13.67 -4.36
CA LEU A 30 0.74 12.67 -5.42
C LEU A 30 -0.24 11.53 -5.13
N CYS A 31 -0.35 11.06 -3.89
CA CYS A 31 -1.35 10.08 -3.48
C CYS A 31 -2.79 10.59 -3.72
N VAL A 32 -3.07 11.84 -3.34
CA VAL A 32 -4.39 12.45 -3.59
C VAL A 32 -4.68 12.53 -5.09
N GLU A 33 -3.71 12.96 -5.90
CA GLU A 33 -3.83 13.00 -7.36
C GLU A 33 -4.08 11.59 -7.93
N TYR A 34 -3.35 10.57 -7.47
CA TYR A 34 -3.50 9.17 -7.86
C TYR A 34 -4.91 8.65 -7.58
N ASN A 35 -5.39 8.87 -6.36
CA ASN A 35 -6.69 8.38 -5.91
C ASN A 35 -7.88 9.06 -6.61
N ALA A 36 -7.67 10.24 -7.21
CA ALA A 36 -8.68 10.96 -7.96
C ALA A 36 -8.70 10.61 -9.47
N ILE A 37 -7.80 9.74 -9.94
CA ILE A 37 -7.77 9.31 -11.33
C ILE A 37 -8.92 8.35 -11.58
N GLU A 38 -9.62 8.53 -12.72
CA GLU A 38 -10.67 7.59 -13.15
C GLU A 38 -10.13 6.16 -13.25
N TYR A 39 -10.97 5.20 -12.89
CA TYR A 39 -10.58 3.78 -12.77
C TYR A 39 -9.90 3.24 -14.03
N ASN A 40 -10.38 3.59 -15.20
CA ASN A 40 -9.91 3.11 -16.50
C ASN A 40 -8.75 3.91 -17.13
N ASP A 41 -8.26 4.97 -16.47
CA ASP A 41 -7.10 5.71 -16.97
C ASP A 41 -5.78 5.10 -16.49
N TYR A 42 -5.50 3.89 -17.02
CA TYR A 42 -4.32 3.10 -16.68
C TYR A 42 -3.01 3.87 -16.92
N GLN A 43 -2.93 4.59 -18.04
CA GLN A 43 -1.71 5.31 -18.39
C GLN A 43 -1.38 6.45 -17.42
N LYS A 44 -2.41 7.16 -16.94
CA LYS A 44 -2.21 8.25 -15.99
C LYS A 44 -1.82 7.70 -14.62
N LYS A 45 -2.47 6.61 -14.18
CA LYS A 45 -2.12 5.91 -12.93
C LYS A 45 -0.66 5.44 -12.96
N THR A 46 -0.25 4.73 -14.02
CA THR A 46 1.12 4.25 -14.20
C THR A 46 2.14 5.38 -14.12
N ARG A 47 1.96 6.45 -14.92
CA ARG A 47 2.87 7.62 -14.91
C ARG A 47 2.98 8.28 -13.54
N LEU A 48 1.92 8.23 -12.74
CA LEU A 48 1.94 8.86 -11.43
C LEU A 48 2.66 7.96 -10.40
N LEU A 49 2.51 6.64 -10.51
CA LEU A 49 3.31 5.69 -9.73
C LEU A 49 4.80 5.80 -10.07
N ASP A 50 5.18 5.98 -11.35
CA ASP A 50 6.57 6.21 -11.79
C ASP A 50 7.20 7.48 -11.19
N ARG A 51 6.37 8.47 -10.83
CA ARG A 51 6.82 9.70 -10.16
C ARG A 51 6.87 9.58 -8.65
N LEU A 52 6.10 8.68 -8.07
CA LEU A 52 5.92 8.53 -6.62
C LEU A 52 6.86 7.48 -6.04
N LEU A 53 6.96 6.31 -6.69
CA LEU A 53 7.69 5.16 -6.17
C LEU A 53 9.17 5.21 -6.57
N ALA A 54 10.04 4.56 -5.77
CA ALA A 54 11.45 4.37 -6.13
C ALA A 54 11.59 3.51 -7.38
N LEU A 55 10.86 2.40 -7.41
CA LEU A 55 10.82 1.47 -8.54
C LEU A 55 9.49 0.71 -8.51
N ARG A 56 8.93 0.45 -9.68
CA ARG A 56 7.88 -0.54 -9.87
C ARG A 56 8.21 -1.43 -11.06
N GLY A 57 7.86 -2.69 -10.96
CA GLY A 57 7.93 -3.66 -12.05
C GLY A 57 6.79 -3.51 -13.07
N GLU A 58 6.78 -4.41 -14.03
CA GLU A 58 5.71 -4.52 -15.01
C GLU A 58 4.40 -5.00 -14.34
N ASN A 59 3.25 -4.66 -14.95
CA ASN A 59 1.93 -5.07 -14.47
C ASN A 59 1.63 -4.69 -13.00
N THR A 60 2.19 -3.58 -12.51
CA THR A 60 1.87 -3.06 -11.18
C THR A 60 0.50 -2.39 -11.18
N TRP A 61 -0.38 -2.84 -10.27
CA TRP A 61 -1.70 -2.25 -10.06
C TRP A 61 -2.00 -2.02 -8.58
N ILE A 62 -2.44 -0.81 -8.26
CA ILE A 62 -2.87 -0.43 -6.91
C ILE A 62 -4.27 0.17 -7.01
N GLU A 63 -5.22 -0.39 -6.27
CA GLU A 63 -6.57 0.15 -6.19
C GLU A 63 -6.62 1.47 -5.42
N ALA A 64 -7.74 2.20 -5.53
CA ALA A 64 -7.90 3.51 -4.93
C ALA A 64 -7.78 3.49 -3.39
N ASN A 65 -7.53 4.68 -2.82
CA ASN A 65 -7.20 4.94 -1.42
C ASN A 65 -5.82 4.38 -1.03
N PHE A 66 -4.85 4.56 -1.94
CA PHE A 66 -3.44 4.31 -1.64
C PHE A 66 -2.81 5.54 -1.00
N PHE A 67 -2.10 5.34 0.11
CA PHE A 67 -1.32 6.38 0.77
C PHE A 67 0.05 5.87 1.21
N CYS A 68 1.06 6.71 1.05
CA CYS A 68 2.40 6.48 1.57
C CYS A 68 2.96 7.78 2.19
N ASP A 69 4.08 7.67 2.92
CA ASP A 69 4.73 8.85 3.51
C ASP A 69 5.67 9.52 2.53
N TYR A 70 6.52 8.78 1.85
CA TYR A 70 7.52 9.35 0.93
C TYR A 70 7.42 8.81 -0.49
N GLY A 71 7.08 7.54 -0.66
CA GLY A 71 7.00 6.84 -1.94
C GLY A 71 8.36 6.39 -2.48
N TYR A 72 9.39 7.22 -2.35
CA TYR A 72 10.72 6.91 -2.86
C TYR A 72 11.47 5.79 -2.10
N ASN A 73 10.91 5.29 -1.01
CA ASN A 73 11.41 4.12 -0.29
C ASN A 73 10.64 2.83 -0.64
N ILE A 74 9.72 2.89 -1.61
CA ILE A 74 8.89 1.74 -1.99
C ILE A 74 9.40 1.17 -3.30
N ILE A 75 9.70 -0.13 -3.29
CA ILE A 75 10.13 -0.91 -4.45
C ILE A 75 9.13 -2.06 -4.63
N MET A 76 8.60 -2.21 -5.84
CA MET A 76 7.66 -3.27 -6.21
C MET A 76 8.22 -4.04 -7.40
N GLY A 77 8.22 -5.37 -7.32
CA GLY A 77 8.55 -6.26 -8.43
C GLY A 77 7.43 -6.35 -9.47
N ASP A 78 7.56 -7.31 -10.37
CA ASP A 78 6.61 -7.54 -11.45
C ASP A 78 5.30 -8.17 -10.94
N ASN A 79 4.19 -7.90 -11.63
CA ASN A 79 2.86 -8.45 -11.32
C ASN A 79 2.38 -8.14 -9.90
N PHE A 80 2.67 -6.94 -9.42
CA PHE A 80 2.20 -6.49 -8.11
C PHE A 80 0.74 -6.03 -8.20
N TYR A 81 -0.10 -6.56 -7.32
CA TYR A 81 -1.48 -6.13 -7.15
C TYR A 81 -1.80 -5.78 -5.71
N SER A 82 -2.41 -4.64 -5.47
CA SER A 82 -3.02 -4.31 -4.19
C SER A 82 -4.48 -3.88 -4.35
N ASN A 83 -5.32 -4.42 -3.49
CA ASN A 83 -6.70 -4.02 -3.34
C ASN A 83 -6.81 -2.66 -2.62
N HIS A 84 -8.03 -2.16 -2.42
CA HIS A 84 -8.34 -0.84 -1.85
C HIS A 84 -7.76 -0.62 -0.44
N ASN A 85 -7.46 0.65 -0.13
CA ASN A 85 -7.03 1.11 1.20
C ASN A 85 -5.66 0.55 1.63
N LEU A 86 -4.70 0.50 0.70
CA LEU A 86 -3.32 0.20 1.03
C LEU A 86 -2.65 1.42 1.68
N VAL A 87 -2.02 1.23 2.84
CA VAL A 87 -1.20 2.25 3.50
C VAL A 87 0.22 1.74 3.69
N ILE A 88 1.20 2.49 3.19
CA ILE A 88 2.63 2.18 3.39
C ILE A 88 3.30 3.38 4.06
N LEU A 89 3.67 3.24 5.34
CA LEU A 89 4.45 4.26 6.04
C LEU A 89 5.93 3.96 5.80
N ASP A 90 6.43 4.44 4.67
CA ASP A 90 7.76 4.14 4.13
C ASP A 90 8.84 5.09 4.66
N CYS A 91 8.92 5.24 5.99
CA CYS A 91 10.04 5.95 6.63
C CYS A 91 11.39 5.22 6.48
N ALA A 92 11.37 3.92 6.20
CA ALA A 92 12.46 3.09 5.71
C ALA A 92 11.99 2.31 4.49
N GLU A 93 12.89 1.59 3.84
CA GLU A 93 12.56 0.82 2.62
C GLU A 93 11.45 -0.21 2.87
N VAL A 94 10.52 -0.31 1.89
CA VAL A 94 9.53 -1.37 1.77
C VAL A 94 9.70 -2.02 0.41
N ILE A 95 10.17 -3.25 0.40
CA ILE A 95 10.53 -3.98 -0.81
C ILE A 95 9.55 -5.15 -0.99
N PHE A 96 8.94 -5.24 -2.15
CA PHE A 96 8.12 -6.37 -2.58
C PHE A 96 8.79 -7.05 -3.78
N GLY A 97 8.85 -8.38 -3.74
CA GLY A 97 9.27 -9.20 -4.87
C GLY A 97 8.19 -9.28 -5.97
N ASP A 98 8.31 -10.27 -6.84
CA ASP A 98 7.39 -10.50 -7.95
C ASP A 98 6.15 -11.29 -7.52
N ASN A 99 5.03 -11.10 -8.24
CA ASN A 99 3.78 -11.83 -8.02
C ASN A 99 3.26 -11.67 -6.58
N VAL A 100 3.19 -10.43 -6.09
CA VAL A 100 2.67 -10.11 -4.76
C VAL A 100 1.23 -9.62 -4.87
N PHE A 101 0.32 -10.28 -4.15
CA PHE A 101 -1.11 -9.95 -4.12
C PHE A 101 -1.52 -9.52 -2.71
N ILE A 102 -2.06 -8.31 -2.58
CA ILE A 102 -2.45 -7.72 -1.30
C ILE A 102 -3.95 -7.48 -1.25
N GLY A 103 -4.62 -8.02 -0.23
CA GLY A 103 -6.04 -7.80 0.05
C GLY A 103 -6.34 -6.38 0.52
N PRO A 104 -7.62 -6.03 0.72
CA PRO A 104 -8.02 -4.68 1.12
C PRO A 104 -7.62 -4.35 2.57
N ASN A 105 -7.46 -3.04 2.85
CA ASN A 105 -7.20 -2.50 4.18
C ASN A 105 -5.88 -3.01 4.80
N CYS A 106 -4.85 -3.20 4.01
CA CYS A 106 -3.55 -3.64 4.50
C CYS A 106 -2.63 -2.46 4.80
N GLY A 107 -1.75 -2.65 5.79
CA GLY A 107 -0.78 -1.65 6.21
C GLY A 107 0.62 -2.22 6.37
N PHE A 108 1.63 -1.48 5.88
CA PHE A 108 3.06 -1.77 6.05
C PHE A 108 3.68 -0.58 6.77
N TYR A 109 4.08 -0.78 8.00
CA TYR A 109 4.50 0.30 8.88
C TYR A 109 5.98 0.14 9.24
N THR A 110 6.86 0.91 8.58
CA THR A 110 8.29 0.87 8.89
C THR A 110 8.64 1.72 10.10
N ALA A 111 7.79 2.70 10.44
CA ALA A 111 8.02 3.63 11.53
C ALA A 111 7.49 3.12 12.88
N GLY A 112 8.18 3.48 13.94
CA GLY A 112 7.75 3.26 15.30
C GLY A 112 8.29 4.34 16.24
N HIS A 113 7.75 4.38 17.47
CA HIS A 113 8.18 5.28 18.51
C HIS A 113 8.90 4.54 19.64
N PRO A 114 9.85 5.17 20.35
CA PRO A 114 10.45 4.59 21.53
C PRO A 114 9.41 4.20 22.59
N LEU A 115 9.62 3.07 23.27
CA LEU A 115 8.74 2.63 24.35
C LEU A 115 8.81 3.57 25.55
N ASP A 116 9.98 4.14 25.82
CA ASP A 116 10.13 5.20 26.82
C ASP A 116 9.33 6.43 26.44
N TYR A 117 8.35 6.78 27.27
CA TYR A 117 7.44 7.89 26.99
C TYR A 117 8.15 9.25 26.98
N LYS A 118 9.24 9.43 27.72
CA LYS A 118 9.98 10.70 27.77
C LYS A 118 10.66 10.98 26.43
N THR A 119 11.26 9.96 25.85
CA THR A 119 11.87 10.02 24.52
C THR A 119 10.80 10.16 23.43
N ARG A 120 9.72 9.37 23.52
CA ARG A 120 8.60 9.45 22.58
C ARG A 120 7.93 10.83 22.58
N ASN A 121 7.75 11.44 23.73
CA ASN A 121 7.11 12.76 23.85
C ASN A 121 7.98 13.91 23.28
N GLN A 122 9.25 13.65 22.95
CA GLN A 122 10.10 14.57 22.20
C GLN A 122 9.83 14.52 20.69
N GLY A 123 8.92 13.64 20.25
CA GLY A 123 8.59 13.45 18.84
C GLY A 123 9.61 12.60 18.07
N LEU A 124 10.45 11.84 18.80
CA LEU A 124 11.42 10.95 18.18
C LEU A 124 10.78 9.66 17.69
N GLU A 125 11.25 9.22 16.53
CA GLU A 125 10.84 8.01 15.82
C GLU A 125 12.06 7.17 15.46
N TYR A 126 11.84 5.91 15.17
CA TYR A 126 12.78 5.04 14.45
C TYR A 126 12.09 4.45 13.22
N ALA A 127 12.87 4.00 12.25
CA ALA A 127 12.34 3.28 11.10
C ALA A 127 13.17 2.03 10.83
N LYS A 128 12.47 0.93 10.47
CA LYS A 128 13.10 -0.34 10.11
C LYS A 128 12.49 -0.86 8.80
N PRO A 129 13.29 -1.34 7.85
CA PRO A 129 12.80 -1.78 6.56
C PRO A 129 11.87 -3.00 6.67
N ILE A 130 10.93 -3.12 5.73
CA ILE A 130 10.07 -4.29 5.56
C ILE A 130 10.42 -4.92 4.22
N LYS A 131 10.56 -6.25 4.19
CA LYS A 131 10.82 -7.02 2.98
C LYS A 131 9.76 -8.09 2.80
N VAL A 132 9.21 -8.19 1.60
CA VAL A 132 8.26 -9.22 1.19
C VAL A 132 8.85 -9.90 -0.04
N GLY A 133 9.01 -11.20 0.02
CA GLY A 133 9.53 -12.01 -1.08
C GLY A 133 8.56 -12.11 -2.26
N SER A 134 8.85 -13.04 -3.16
CA SER A 134 8.04 -13.30 -4.36
C SER A 134 6.97 -14.37 -4.10
N ASN A 135 5.91 -14.37 -4.94
CA ASN A 135 4.79 -15.31 -4.84
C ASN A 135 4.10 -15.26 -3.46
N VAL A 136 3.79 -14.06 -3.01
CA VAL A 136 3.19 -13.83 -1.68
C VAL A 136 1.75 -13.35 -1.83
N TRP A 137 0.83 -14.01 -1.13
CA TRP A 137 -0.55 -13.55 -0.99
C TRP A 137 -0.83 -13.10 0.44
N ILE A 138 -1.20 -11.83 0.58
CA ILE A 138 -1.56 -11.21 1.87
C ILE A 138 -3.07 -10.96 1.87
N GLY A 139 -3.77 -11.59 2.81
CA GLY A 139 -5.21 -11.41 3.02
C GLY A 139 -5.58 -10.00 3.46
N GLY A 140 -6.87 -9.67 3.44
CA GLY A 140 -7.34 -8.34 3.86
C GLY A 140 -7.13 -8.05 5.35
N ASN A 141 -7.04 -6.76 5.71
CA ASN A 141 -6.86 -6.26 7.08
C ASN A 141 -5.57 -6.77 7.77
N VAL A 142 -4.51 -7.00 7.02
CA VAL A 142 -3.21 -7.40 7.55
C VAL A 142 -2.37 -6.17 7.86
N CYS A 143 -1.69 -6.19 9.02
CA CYS A 143 -0.70 -5.18 9.41
C CYS A 143 0.68 -5.83 9.50
N VAL A 144 1.68 -5.25 8.83
CA VAL A 144 3.08 -5.67 8.89
C VAL A 144 3.88 -4.63 9.64
N MET A 145 4.58 -5.05 10.69
CA MET A 145 5.26 -4.18 11.64
C MET A 145 6.72 -3.91 11.24
N PRO A 146 7.38 -2.88 11.83
CA PRO A 146 8.72 -2.45 11.46
C PRO A 146 9.76 -3.57 11.55
N GLY A 147 10.57 -3.74 10.51
CA GLY A 147 11.71 -4.66 10.49
C GLY A 147 11.38 -6.09 10.06
N VAL A 148 10.12 -6.37 9.72
CA VAL A 148 9.68 -7.72 9.34
C VAL A 148 10.14 -8.09 7.94
N THR A 149 10.59 -9.35 7.80
CA THR A 149 10.82 -10.02 6.52
C THR A 149 9.81 -11.15 6.33
N ILE A 150 9.06 -11.13 5.22
CA ILE A 150 8.20 -12.23 4.77
C ILE A 150 8.92 -12.91 3.61
N GLY A 151 9.16 -14.21 3.72
CA GLY A 151 9.86 -15.00 2.69
C GLY A 151 9.03 -15.21 1.41
N ASP A 152 9.55 -16.04 0.52
CA ASP A 152 8.89 -16.38 -0.75
C ASP A 152 7.83 -17.46 -0.57
N ASN A 153 6.85 -17.50 -1.50
CA ASN A 153 5.79 -18.50 -1.49
C ASN A 153 5.08 -18.56 -0.12
N VAL A 154 4.54 -17.42 0.31
CA VAL A 154 3.87 -17.27 1.63
C VAL A 154 2.43 -16.82 1.44
N VAL A 155 1.53 -17.37 2.25
CA VAL A 155 0.16 -16.88 2.40
C VAL A 155 -0.03 -16.32 3.81
N ILE A 156 -0.37 -15.04 3.92
CA ILE A 156 -0.75 -14.41 5.19
C ILE A 156 -2.28 -14.34 5.26
N GLY A 157 -2.86 -15.01 6.24
CA GLY A 157 -4.32 -15.00 6.45
C GLY A 157 -4.84 -13.63 6.86
N GLY A 158 -6.06 -13.29 6.43
CA GLY A 158 -6.69 -11.99 6.72
C GLY A 158 -6.81 -11.70 8.22
N GLY A 159 -6.71 -10.41 8.58
CA GLY A 159 -6.75 -9.95 9.97
C GLY A 159 -5.49 -10.21 10.79
N SER A 160 -4.41 -10.68 10.17
CA SER A 160 -3.16 -11.00 10.87
C SER A 160 -2.35 -9.73 11.20
N VAL A 161 -1.60 -9.79 12.32
CA VAL A 161 -0.60 -8.78 12.67
C VAL A 161 0.78 -9.45 12.67
N VAL A 162 1.58 -9.10 11.66
CA VAL A 162 2.91 -9.69 11.43
C VAL A 162 3.95 -8.88 12.20
N THR A 163 4.43 -9.41 13.31
CA THR A 163 5.36 -8.77 14.23
C THR A 163 6.76 -9.37 14.21
N GLU A 164 6.92 -10.50 13.56
CA GLU A 164 8.17 -11.27 13.45
C GLU A 164 8.30 -11.80 12.02
N ASP A 165 9.50 -12.19 11.64
CA ASP A 165 9.79 -12.73 10.31
C ASP A 165 8.99 -14.02 10.05
N ILE A 166 8.52 -14.13 8.80
CA ILE A 166 7.79 -15.30 8.31
C ILE A 166 8.67 -16.05 7.32
N PRO A 167 8.99 -17.33 7.58
CA PRO A 167 9.82 -18.11 6.65
C PRO A 167 9.10 -18.39 5.33
N SER A 168 9.86 -18.72 4.30
CA SER A 168 9.31 -19.10 2.99
C SER A 168 8.49 -20.40 3.06
N GLY A 169 7.53 -20.55 2.13
CA GLY A 169 6.80 -21.79 1.92
C GLY A 169 5.74 -22.10 2.98
N VAL A 170 5.14 -21.10 3.60
CA VAL A 170 4.17 -21.33 4.68
C VAL A 170 2.86 -20.53 4.51
N VAL A 171 1.82 -21.03 5.18
CA VAL A 171 0.63 -20.24 5.52
C VAL A 171 0.81 -19.77 6.96
N ALA A 172 0.69 -18.45 7.20
CA ALA A 172 0.78 -17.85 8.52
C ALA A 172 -0.47 -17.02 8.82
N VAL A 173 -0.95 -17.05 10.07
CA VAL A 173 -2.19 -16.38 10.48
C VAL A 173 -2.12 -15.88 11.92
N GLY A 174 -2.98 -14.95 12.25
CA GLY A 174 -3.28 -14.56 13.64
C GLY A 174 -2.65 -13.26 14.12
N ASN A 175 -2.87 -12.96 15.39
CA ASN A 175 -2.28 -11.83 16.10
C ASN A 175 -1.72 -12.33 17.46
N PRO A 176 -0.38 -12.47 17.60
CA PRO A 176 0.62 -12.28 16.57
C PRO A 176 0.53 -13.35 15.46
N CYS A 177 0.93 -12.97 14.23
CA CYS A 177 0.94 -13.87 13.08
C CYS A 177 2.01 -14.96 13.25
N LYS A 178 1.63 -16.22 13.06
CA LYS A 178 2.53 -17.37 13.18
C LYS A 178 2.29 -18.36 12.04
N PRO A 179 3.32 -19.07 11.57
CA PRO A 179 3.17 -20.19 10.64
C PRO A 179 2.25 -21.28 11.23
N VAL A 180 1.26 -21.73 10.43
CA VAL A 180 0.30 -22.77 10.83
C VAL A 180 0.31 -23.97 9.89
N LYS A 181 0.87 -23.83 8.68
CA LYS A 181 0.91 -24.88 7.69
C LYS A 181 2.07 -24.64 6.71
N GLU A 182 2.78 -25.69 6.34
CA GLU A 182 3.71 -25.66 5.22
C GLU A 182 2.96 -25.78 3.89
N LEU A 183 3.38 -25.02 2.90
CA LEU A 183 2.92 -25.16 1.53
C LEU A 183 3.68 -26.31 0.84
N PRO A 184 3.08 -26.98 -0.15
CA PRO A 184 3.79 -27.96 -0.95
C PRO A 184 5.06 -27.33 -1.53
N LYS A 185 6.17 -28.03 -1.44
CA LYS A 185 7.37 -27.65 -2.23
C LYS A 185 7.01 -27.88 -3.66
N GLU A 186 7.05 -26.82 -4.48
CA GLU A 186 6.94 -26.99 -5.92
C GLU A 186 8.12 -27.87 -6.35
N ASP A 187 7.83 -29.00 -6.99
CA ASP A 187 8.85 -29.72 -7.76
C ASP A 187 9.30 -28.74 -8.84
N VAL A 188 10.54 -28.20 -8.71
CA VAL A 188 11.14 -27.39 -9.75
C VAL A 188 11.22 -28.31 -10.97
N PRO A 189 10.50 -28.06 -12.08
CA PRO A 189 10.63 -28.89 -13.28
C PRO A 189 12.09 -28.82 -13.68
N GLU A 190 12.77 -29.94 -13.81
CA GLU A 190 14.07 -29.99 -14.42
C GLU A 190 13.99 -29.29 -15.77
N ALA A 191 14.88 -28.34 -16.04
CA ALA A 191 14.88 -27.52 -17.23
C ALA A 191 14.88 -28.42 -18.49
N GLY A 192 13.70 -28.69 -19.07
CA GLY A 192 13.59 -29.54 -20.25
C GLY A 192 12.20 -29.94 -20.70
N GLU A 193 11.18 -29.93 -19.87
CA GLU A 193 9.83 -30.32 -20.32
C GLU A 193 8.88 -29.13 -20.38
N LYS A 194 8.56 -28.71 -21.61
CA LYS A 194 7.44 -27.82 -21.88
C LYS A 194 6.16 -28.62 -21.63
N SER A 195 5.49 -28.38 -20.51
CA SER A 195 4.13 -28.90 -20.31
C SER A 195 3.17 -28.14 -21.23
N GLU A 196 2.55 -28.87 -22.18
CA GLU A 196 1.51 -28.35 -23.09
C GLU A 196 0.15 -28.11 -22.40
N ASP A 197 0.02 -28.26 -21.12
CA ASP A 197 -1.23 -28.07 -20.35
C ASP A 197 -1.07 -27.04 -19.22
N THR A 198 -0.79 -25.79 -19.59
CA THR A 198 -1.08 -24.69 -18.68
C THR A 198 -2.50 -24.21 -19.04
N PRO A 199 -3.51 -24.34 -18.17
CA PRO A 199 -4.76 -23.67 -18.40
C PRO A 199 -4.47 -22.17 -18.44
N GLU A 200 -4.73 -21.55 -19.59
CA GLU A 200 -4.67 -20.11 -19.78
C GLU A 200 -5.60 -19.48 -18.75
N ILE A 201 -5.04 -19.02 -17.62
CA ILE A 201 -5.79 -18.17 -16.69
C ILE A 201 -5.98 -16.88 -17.47
N ALA A 202 -7.12 -16.79 -18.16
CA ALA A 202 -7.54 -15.56 -18.79
C ALA A 202 -7.45 -14.45 -17.74
N PRO A 203 -6.73 -13.34 -18.02
CA PRO A 203 -6.70 -12.22 -17.11
C PRO A 203 -8.15 -11.77 -16.90
N SER A 204 -8.65 -11.95 -15.70
CA SER A 204 -10.00 -11.54 -15.33
C SER A 204 -10.05 -10.03 -15.22
N GLN A 205 -9.84 -9.33 -16.32
CA GLN A 205 -10.16 -7.93 -16.55
C GLN A 205 -9.45 -7.41 -17.80
N GLN A 206 -9.79 -7.95 -18.96
CA GLN A 206 -9.66 -7.13 -20.16
C GLN A 206 -10.80 -6.10 -20.11
N PRO A 207 -10.53 -4.81 -20.35
CA PRO A 207 -11.58 -3.80 -20.39
C PRO A 207 -12.54 -4.15 -21.53
N LEU A 208 -13.83 -4.26 -21.21
CA LEU A 208 -14.92 -4.37 -22.18
C LEU A 208 -14.73 -3.27 -23.23
N LYS A 209 -14.48 -3.65 -24.49
CA LYS A 209 -14.48 -2.69 -25.61
C LYS A 209 -15.81 -1.95 -25.58
N ALA A 210 -15.76 -0.64 -25.41
CA ALA A 210 -16.91 0.23 -25.50
C ALA A 210 -17.57 0.02 -26.87
N GLN A 211 -18.73 -0.64 -26.88
CA GLN A 211 -19.64 -0.60 -28.00
C GLN A 211 -20.17 0.84 -28.09
N GLN A 212 -19.97 1.46 -29.22
CA GLN A 212 -20.53 2.77 -29.55
C GLN A 212 -22.06 2.67 -29.48
N ALA A 213 -22.64 3.15 -28.38
CA ALA A 213 -24.06 3.42 -28.30
C ALA A 213 -24.33 4.79 -28.92
N GLY A 214 -25.27 4.81 -29.86
CA GLY A 214 -25.61 5.99 -30.64
C GLY A 214 -26.04 7.20 -29.78
N ALA A 215 -25.76 8.36 -30.33
CA ALA A 215 -26.04 9.66 -29.74
C ALA A 215 -27.55 9.86 -29.48
N GLU A 216 -27.96 9.86 -28.23
CA GLU A 216 -29.24 10.43 -27.79
C GLU A 216 -29.02 11.87 -27.29
N LYS A 217 -29.91 12.78 -27.74
CA LYS A 217 -29.89 14.20 -27.39
C LYS A 217 -30.04 14.44 -25.88
N PRO A 218 -29.38 15.46 -25.31
CA PRO A 218 -29.47 15.75 -23.90
C PRO A 218 -30.86 16.28 -23.50
N ALA A 219 -31.45 15.65 -22.50
CA ALA A 219 -32.65 16.12 -21.82
C ALA A 219 -32.34 17.33 -20.93
N ALA A 220 -33.30 18.27 -20.86
CA ALA A 220 -33.18 19.53 -20.17
C ALA A 220 -32.87 19.39 -18.66
N ALA A 221 -32.01 20.29 -18.15
CA ALA A 221 -31.58 20.37 -16.77
C ALA A 221 -32.72 20.70 -15.78
N PRO A 222 -32.76 20.08 -14.59
CA PRO A 222 -33.73 20.43 -13.56
C PRO A 222 -33.42 21.78 -12.89
N PRO A 223 -34.43 22.49 -12.36
CA PRO A 223 -34.26 23.83 -11.78
C PRO A 223 -33.49 23.81 -10.47
N LYS A 224 -32.62 24.81 -10.27
CA LYS A 224 -31.79 25.01 -9.08
C LYS A 224 -32.63 25.22 -7.81
N PRO A 225 -32.30 24.58 -6.66
CA PRO A 225 -32.97 24.84 -5.42
C PRO A 225 -32.65 26.22 -4.86
N LYS A 226 -33.68 26.90 -4.33
CA LYS A 226 -33.61 28.23 -3.69
C LYS A 226 -32.81 28.14 -2.38
N LYS A 227 -31.83 29.00 -2.20
CA LYS A 227 -31.02 29.16 -0.98
C LYS A 227 -31.91 29.69 0.16
N THR A 228 -32.09 28.89 1.20
CA THR A 228 -32.56 29.37 2.51
C THR A 228 -31.38 29.42 3.46
N ARG A 229 -30.99 30.63 3.79
CA ARG A 229 -29.94 30.92 4.78
C ARG A 229 -30.58 30.73 6.18
N ARG A 230 -30.10 29.77 6.96
CA ARG A 230 -30.34 29.71 8.39
C ARG A 230 -29.02 29.87 9.11
N VAL A 231 -28.82 31.05 9.69
CA VAL A 231 -27.76 31.37 10.63
C VAL A 231 -28.15 30.73 11.96
N ILE A 232 -27.34 29.80 12.48
CA ILE A 232 -27.42 29.35 13.86
C ILE A 232 -26.22 29.94 14.57
N GLY A 233 -26.48 30.84 15.51
CA GLY A 233 -25.52 31.51 16.35
C GLY A 233 -24.84 30.54 17.31
N ILE A 234 -23.53 30.72 17.46
CA ILE A 234 -22.71 30.10 18.51
C ILE A 234 -22.86 30.98 19.75
N GLU A 235 -23.80 30.68 20.62
CA GLU A 235 -23.83 31.10 22.01
C GLU A 235 -24.66 30.08 22.80
N GLU A 236 -24.08 29.46 23.81
CA GLU A 236 -24.57 28.55 24.84
C GLU A 236 -23.90 27.17 24.87
N ILE A 237 -22.60 27.15 25.15
CA ILE A 237 -21.98 26.07 25.95
C ILE A 237 -20.95 26.73 26.90
N SER A 238 -21.50 27.36 27.95
CA SER A 238 -20.69 27.69 29.13
C SER A 238 -21.68 27.85 30.31
N LYS A 239 -22.00 26.70 30.94
CA LYS A 239 -22.48 26.56 32.33
C LYS A 239 -23.15 25.18 32.48
N LYS A 240 -22.37 24.20 32.84
CA LYS A 240 -22.62 23.26 33.93
C LYS A 240 -21.41 22.42 34.18
#